data_8aedfcc339dcf972e6f9f5fe06a5cfb3
#
_entry.id   8aedfcc339dcf972e6f9f5fe06a5cfb3
#
_cell.length_a   1.000
_cell.length_b   1.000
_cell.length_c   1.000
_cell.angle_alpha   90.00
_cell.angle_beta   90.00
_cell.angle_gamma   90.00
#
_symmetry.space_group_name_H-M   'P 1'
#
loop_
_entity.id
_entity.type
_entity.pdbx_description
1 polymer ?
#
loop_
_entity_poly.entity_id
_entity_poly.type
_entity_poly.pdbx_seq_one_letter_code
_entity_poly.pdbx_strand_id
1 'polypeptide(L)'
;MEFRIEKDTMGEVKVPANKYWGAQTERSRNNFKIGPEGSMPKEIIYAFAYLKKAAAHANHELGVLPIEKRDLIGSVCDEMLTGMHDGEFPLVIWQTGSGTQSNMNCNEVIANRGHVLTGGSLLDEAKALNPNDDVNKSQSSNDTYPTAMHIAAYKQTVEITLPGMKHLRDVLDQKAIAFKDIVKTGRTHFMDATPLTLG
;
A
#
# COMPACT_ATOMS: atom_id res chain seq x y z
N MET A 1 12.42 21.57 -12.92
CA MET A 1 11.28 20.66 -12.71
C MET A 1 10.03 21.50 -12.95
N GLU A 2 9.13 21.05 -13.82
CA GLU A 2 7.88 21.76 -14.10
C GLU A 2 6.86 21.42 -13.00
N PHE A 3 5.99 22.39 -12.68
CA PHE A 3 4.94 22.26 -11.68
C PHE A 3 3.59 22.64 -12.29
N ARG A 4 2.54 21.97 -11.82
CA ARG A 4 1.16 22.41 -12.02
C ARG A 4 0.59 22.93 -10.70
N ILE A 5 -0.46 23.74 -10.81
CA ILE A 5 -1.20 24.21 -9.65
C ILE A 5 -2.39 23.28 -9.42
N GLU A 6 -2.42 22.67 -8.25
CA GLU A 6 -3.61 21.95 -7.74
C GLU A 6 -4.27 22.81 -6.67
N LYS A 7 -5.57 22.58 -6.44
CA LYS A 7 -6.35 23.36 -5.47
C LYS A 7 -7.18 22.44 -4.60
N ASP A 8 -7.17 22.72 -3.32
CA ASP A 8 -8.07 22.10 -2.34
C ASP A 8 -8.78 23.18 -1.49
N THR A 9 -9.48 22.77 -0.45
CA THR A 9 -10.17 23.69 0.46
C THR A 9 -9.24 24.63 1.23
N MET A 10 -7.94 24.31 1.29
CA MET A 10 -6.91 25.13 1.94
C MET A 10 -6.22 26.11 0.98
N GLY A 11 -6.57 26.07 -0.31
CA GLY A 11 -6.02 26.95 -1.36
C GLY A 11 -5.12 26.21 -2.35
N GLU A 12 -4.30 26.99 -3.06
CA GLU A 12 -3.42 26.47 -4.11
C GLU A 12 -2.14 25.86 -3.56
N VAL A 13 -1.64 24.82 -4.25
CA VAL A 13 -0.36 24.19 -3.98
C VAL A 13 0.31 23.77 -5.29
N LYS A 14 1.64 23.89 -5.34
CA LYS A 14 2.45 23.48 -6.48
C LYS A 14 2.77 22.01 -6.38
N VAL A 15 2.34 21.22 -7.36
CA VAL A 15 2.60 19.78 -7.47
C VAL A 15 3.50 19.53 -8.69
N PRO A 16 4.47 18.62 -8.67
CA PRO A 16 5.25 18.27 -9.85
C PRO A 16 4.33 17.88 -11.02
N ALA A 17 4.56 18.48 -12.20
CA ALA A 17 3.64 18.39 -13.33
C ALA A 17 3.43 16.97 -13.85
N ASN A 18 4.44 16.10 -13.69
CA ASN A 18 4.46 14.72 -14.17
C ASN A 18 3.97 13.68 -13.16
N LYS A 19 3.46 14.11 -11.99
CA LYS A 19 3.03 13.20 -10.92
C LYS A 19 1.52 13.09 -10.83
N TYR A 20 1.04 11.88 -10.52
CA TYR A 20 -0.41 11.64 -10.36
C TYR A 20 -0.96 12.05 -9.00
N TRP A 21 -0.13 12.19 -7.96
CA TRP A 21 -0.64 12.72 -6.69
C TRP A 21 -1.09 14.18 -6.82
N GLY A 22 -1.93 14.63 -5.90
CA GLY A 22 -2.52 15.96 -5.91
C GLY A 22 -2.14 16.83 -4.72
N ALA A 23 -3.03 17.77 -4.40
CA ALA A 23 -2.83 18.81 -3.39
C ALA A 23 -2.61 18.25 -1.98
N GLN A 24 -3.42 17.27 -1.55
CA GLN A 24 -3.35 16.71 -0.19
C GLN A 24 -2.04 15.97 0.05
N THR A 25 -1.59 15.18 -0.93
CA THR A 25 -0.30 14.48 -0.86
C THR A 25 0.85 15.49 -0.82
N GLU A 26 0.84 16.52 -1.63
CA GLU A 26 1.92 17.51 -1.64
C GLU A 26 1.98 18.31 -0.33
N ARG A 27 0.83 18.63 0.27
CA ARG A 27 0.80 19.22 1.62
C ARG A 27 1.39 18.30 2.66
N SER A 28 1.08 17.01 2.61
CA SER A 28 1.64 16.00 3.51
C SER A 28 3.17 15.93 3.38
N ARG A 29 3.71 15.92 2.15
CA ARG A 29 5.15 15.98 1.89
C ARG A 29 5.82 17.21 2.50
N ASN A 30 5.14 18.36 2.43
CA ASN A 30 5.65 19.60 2.99
C ASN A 30 5.59 19.64 4.52
N ASN A 31 4.57 19.02 5.12
CA ASN A 31 4.33 19.04 6.57
C ASN A 31 5.15 17.98 7.32
N PHE A 32 5.34 16.80 6.75
CA PHE A 32 5.96 15.66 7.42
C PHE A 32 7.30 15.30 6.79
N LYS A 33 8.36 15.99 7.22
CA LYS A 33 9.75 15.78 6.76
C LYS A 33 10.54 14.93 7.75
N ILE A 34 10.00 13.79 8.15
CA ILE A 34 10.56 12.90 9.17
C ILE A 34 10.84 11.54 8.56
N GLY A 35 12.10 11.18 8.42
CA GLY A 35 12.52 9.92 7.79
C GLY A 35 12.60 10.02 6.27
N PRO A 36 12.87 8.89 5.60
CA PRO A 36 13.04 8.85 4.16
C PRO A 36 11.70 9.00 3.42
N GLU A 37 11.71 9.75 2.35
CA GLU A 37 10.56 9.88 1.43
C GLU A 37 10.20 8.51 0.84
N GLY A 38 8.91 8.25 0.66
CA GLY A 38 8.42 6.96 0.14
C GLY A 38 8.60 5.79 1.10
N SER A 39 8.67 6.03 2.40
CA SER A 39 8.86 4.97 3.41
C SER A 39 7.57 4.25 3.81
N MET A 40 6.40 4.65 3.29
CA MET A 40 5.17 3.88 3.49
C MET A 40 5.33 2.51 2.81
N PRO A 41 5.13 1.38 3.53
CA PRO A 41 5.28 0.04 2.94
C PRO A 41 4.38 -0.13 1.72
N LYS A 42 4.95 -0.61 0.62
CA LYS A 42 4.21 -0.84 -0.64
C LYS A 42 3.07 -1.85 -0.46
N GLU A 43 3.21 -2.78 0.46
CA GLU A 43 2.18 -3.75 0.79
C GLU A 43 0.89 -3.07 1.27
N ILE A 44 1.00 -1.96 2.00
CA ILE A 44 -0.14 -1.13 2.41
C ILE A 44 -0.73 -0.42 1.20
N ILE A 45 0.10 0.11 0.29
CA ILE A 45 -0.37 0.76 -0.94
C ILE A 45 -1.13 -0.24 -1.82
N TYR A 46 -0.61 -1.45 -2.00
CA TYR A 46 -1.30 -2.50 -2.75
C TYR A 46 -2.59 -2.97 -2.04
N ALA A 47 -2.59 -3.00 -0.71
CA ALA A 47 -3.80 -3.29 0.05
C ALA A 47 -4.88 -2.21 -0.16
N PHE A 48 -4.50 -0.94 -0.25
CA PHE A 48 -5.42 0.13 -0.65
C PHE A 48 -5.98 -0.10 -2.06
N ALA A 49 -5.18 -0.56 -3.03
CA ALA A 49 -5.68 -0.85 -4.36
C ALA A 49 -6.78 -1.93 -4.34
N TYR A 50 -6.59 -3.03 -3.59
CA TYR A 50 -7.65 -4.02 -3.39
C TYR A 50 -8.90 -3.42 -2.74
N LEU A 51 -8.73 -2.63 -1.68
CA LEU A 51 -9.83 -2.00 -0.94
C LEU A 51 -10.60 -1.02 -1.82
N LYS A 52 -9.91 -0.12 -2.53
CA LYS A 52 -10.55 0.89 -3.39
C LYS A 52 -11.29 0.26 -4.55
N LYS A 53 -10.73 -0.78 -5.15
CA LYS A 53 -11.42 -1.57 -6.19
C LYS A 53 -12.69 -2.21 -5.65
N ALA A 54 -12.61 -2.88 -4.49
CA ALA A 54 -13.78 -3.50 -3.86
C ALA A 54 -14.86 -2.47 -3.50
N ALA A 55 -14.46 -1.32 -2.92
CA ALA A 55 -15.37 -0.24 -2.58
C ALA A 55 -16.07 0.35 -3.83
N ALA A 56 -15.34 0.52 -4.93
CA ALA A 56 -15.91 1.00 -6.19
C ALA A 56 -16.98 0.02 -6.74
N HIS A 57 -16.72 -1.29 -6.67
CA HIS A 57 -17.69 -2.30 -7.06
C HIS A 57 -18.93 -2.27 -6.15
N ALA A 58 -18.75 -2.28 -4.85
CA ALA A 58 -19.86 -2.20 -3.89
C ALA A 58 -20.71 -0.94 -4.08
N ASN A 59 -20.08 0.22 -4.25
CA ASN A 59 -20.78 1.48 -4.49
C ASN A 59 -21.56 1.48 -5.83
N HIS A 60 -21.03 0.79 -6.83
CA HIS A 60 -21.75 0.61 -8.10
C HIS A 60 -22.98 -0.29 -7.90
N GLU A 61 -22.84 -1.44 -7.26
CA GLU A 61 -23.96 -2.36 -7.00
C GLU A 61 -25.07 -1.69 -6.16
N LEU A 62 -24.70 -0.79 -5.26
CA LEU A 62 -25.64 0.01 -4.48
C LEU A 62 -26.24 1.20 -5.25
N GLY A 63 -25.87 1.39 -6.51
CA GLY A 63 -26.40 2.44 -7.38
C GLY A 63 -25.90 3.85 -7.06
N VAL A 64 -24.82 4.00 -6.25
CA VAL A 64 -24.28 5.30 -5.84
C VAL A 64 -23.02 5.71 -6.61
N LEU A 65 -22.46 4.84 -7.45
CA LEU A 65 -21.32 5.11 -8.33
C LEU A 65 -21.61 4.62 -9.74
N PRO A 66 -21.49 5.48 -10.79
CA PRO A 66 -21.65 5.06 -12.18
C PRO A 66 -20.64 3.99 -12.61
N ILE A 67 -21.05 3.14 -13.58
CA ILE A 67 -20.23 2.02 -14.05
C ILE A 67 -18.90 2.49 -14.65
N GLU A 68 -18.91 3.59 -15.39
CA GLU A 68 -17.72 4.16 -16.03
C GLU A 68 -16.68 4.57 -14.98
N LYS A 69 -17.12 5.16 -13.87
CA LYS A 69 -16.23 5.54 -12.75
C LYS A 69 -15.71 4.33 -11.99
N ARG A 70 -16.57 3.31 -11.77
CA ARG A 70 -16.15 2.03 -11.19
C ARG A 70 -15.04 1.40 -12.02
N ASP A 71 -15.20 1.34 -13.34
CA ASP A 71 -14.25 0.70 -14.24
C ASP A 71 -12.92 1.45 -14.32
N LEU A 72 -12.97 2.79 -14.33
CA LEU A 72 -11.75 3.62 -14.26
C LEU A 72 -10.99 3.38 -12.94
N ILE A 73 -11.68 3.40 -11.80
CA ILE A 73 -11.06 3.12 -10.50
C ILE A 73 -10.44 1.72 -10.50
N GLY A 74 -11.19 0.72 -10.98
CA GLY A 74 -10.73 -0.66 -11.06
C GLY A 74 -9.48 -0.82 -11.91
N SER A 75 -9.46 -0.18 -13.08
CA SER A 75 -8.31 -0.23 -14.01
C SER A 75 -7.05 0.35 -13.41
N VAL A 76 -7.15 1.50 -12.73
CA VAL A 76 -5.98 2.11 -12.07
C VAL A 76 -5.51 1.26 -10.88
N CYS A 77 -6.45 0.69 -10.11
CA CYS A 77 -6.09 -0.23 -9.03
C CYS A 77 -5.32 -1.46 -9.56
N ASP A 78 -5.71 -2.00 -10.72
CA ASP A 78 -4.98 -3.10 -11.36
C ASP A 78 -3.57 -2.68 -11.79
N GLU A 79 -3.41 -1.47 -12.38
CA GLU A 79 -2.09 -0.91 -12.66
C GLU A 79 -1.23 -0.76 -11.38
N MET A 80 -1.81 -0.27 -10.28
CA MET A 80 -1.10 -0.16 -8.98
C MET A 80 -0.59 -1.51 -8.49
N LEU A 81 -1.39 -2.57 -8.61
CA LEU A 81 -1.01 -3.93 -8.18
C LEU A 81 0.13 -4.54 -8.99
N THR A 82 0.42 -4.03 -10.19
CA THR A 82 1.60 -4.42 -10.97
C THR A 82 2.88 -3.69 -10.58
N GLY A 83 2.79 -2.69 -9.69
CA GLY A 83 3.90 -1.81 -9.32
C GLY A 83 4.17 -0.66 -10.29
N MET A 84 3.34 -0.49 -11.32
CA MET A 84 3.53 0.55 -12.36
C MET A 84 3.59 1.96 -11.76
N HIS A 85 2.93 2.18 -10.63
CA HIS A 85 2.80 3.49 -9.98
C HIS A 85 3.54 3.60 -8.65
N ASP A 86 4.50 2.71 -8.34
CA ASP A 86 5.22 2.73 -7.05
C ASP A 86 5.87 4.10 -6.75
N GLY A 87 6.33 4.83 -7.78
CA GLY A 87 6.90 6.17 -7.65
C GLY A 87 5.89 7.31 -7.37
N GLU A 88 4.59 6.99 -7.23
CA GLU A 88 3.52 7.97 -6.97
C GLU A 88 3.12 8.03 -5.48
N PHE A 89 3.82 7.30 -4.60
CA PHE A 89 3.55 7.22 -3.17
C PHE A 89 4.72 7.74 -2.34
N PRO A 90 4.94 9.08 -2.34
CA PRO A 90 6.14 9.68 -1.74
C PRO A 90 6.05 9.84 -0.22
N LEU A 91 4.93 9.48 0.41
CA LEU A 91 4.68 9.79 1.81
C LEU A 91 5.54 8.97 2.77
N VAL A 92 5.84 9.58 3.92
CA VAL A 92 6.57 8.95 5.02
C VAL A 92 5.60 8.21 5.95
N ILE A 93 6.12 7.22 6.70
CA ILE A 93 5.32 6.53 7.74
C ILE A 93 4.97 7.46 8.91
N TRP A 94 5.79 8.48 9.18
CA TRP A 94 5.61 9.46 10.25
C TRP A 94 4.67 10.58 9.81
N GLN A 95 3.43 10.23 9.58
CA GLN A 95 2.31 11.12 9.28
C GLN A 95 1.26 11.06 10.40
N THR A 96 0.03 11.58 10.18
CA THR A 96 -1.03 11.46 11.19
C THR A 96 -1.40 10.00 11.45
N GLY A 97 -1.71 9.66 12.71
CA GLY A 97 -2.04 8.30 13.12
C GLY A 97 -3.33 7.73 12.51
N SER A 98 -4.20 8.59 11.94
CA SER A 98 -5.42 8.18 11.24
C SER A 98 -5.17 7.59 9.84
N GLY A 99 -3.95 7.76 9.28
CA GLY A 99 -3.62 7.31 7.93
C GLY A 99 -4.30 8.09 6.80
N THR A 100 -4.90 9.23 7.10
CA THR A 100 -5.65 10.06 6.13
C THR A 100 -4.79 10.45 4.95
N GLN A 101 -3.52 10.80 5.15
CA GLN A 101 -2.63 11.21 4.07
C GLN A 101 -2.38 10.07 3.08
N SER A 102 -2.14 8.84 3.56
CA SER A 102 -1.98 7.66 2.68
C SER A 102 -3.26 7.34 1.92
N ASN A 103 -4.43 7.41 2.58
CA ASN A 103 -5.71 7.25 1.93
C ASN A 103 -5.91 8.30 0.82
N MET A 104 -5.63 9.57 1.10
CA MET A 104 -5.75 10.64 0.11
C MET A 104 -4.73 10.50 -1.03
N ASN A 105 -3.51 10.08 -0.74
CA ASN A 105 -2.52 9.81 -1.79
C ASN A 105 -3.04 8.76 -2.78
N CYS A 106 -3.58 7.64 -2.28
CA CYS A 106 -4.21 6.64 -3.15
C CYS A 106 -5.38 7.22 -3.94
N ASN A 107 -6.26 7.99 -3.29
CA ASN A 107 -7.41 8.59 -3.95
C ASN A 107 -6.98 9.54 -5.09
N GLU A 108 -5.99 10.39 -4.85
CA GLU A 108 -5.48 11.37 -5.82
C GLU A 108 -4.80 10.68 -7.00
N VAL A 109 -3.96 9.67 -6.75
CA VAL A 109 -3.31 8.88 -7.81
C VAL A 109 -4.36 8.18 -8.67
N ILE A 110 -5.35 7.51 -8.05
CA ILE A 110 -6.42 6.83 -8.77
C ILE A 110 -7.23 7.82 -9.61
N ALA A 111 -7.63 8.97 -9.05
CA ALA A 111 -8.43 9.94 -9.76
C ALA A 111 -7.69 10.57 -10.93
N ASN A 112 -6.45 11.00 -10.72
CA ASN A 112 -5.65 11.66 -11.75
C ASN A 112 -5.23 10.69 -12.86
N ARG A 113 -4.80 9.47 -12.51
CA ARG A 113 -4.47 8.44 -13.50
C ARG A 113 -5.71 8.01 -14.29
N GLY A 114 -6.84 7.81 -13.59
CA GLY A 114 -8.12 7.48 -14.24
C GLY A 114 -8.53 8.55 -15.27
N HIS A 115 -8.37 9.85 -14.94
CA HIS A 115 -8.61 10.92 -15.88
C HIS A 115 -7.70 10.84 -17.12
N VAL A 116 -6.40 10.57 -16.92
CA VAL A 116 -5.45 10.40 -18.04
C VAL A 116 -5.82 9.20 -18.91
N LEU A 117 -6.36 8.11 -18.35
CA LEU A 117 -6.83 6.96 -19.12
C LEU A 117 -8.01 7.29 -20.04
N THR A 118 -8.79 8.34 -19.73
CA THR A 118 -9.84 8.83 -20.65
C THR A 118 -9.32 9.75 -21.75
N GLY A 119 -8.01 9.99 -21.82
CA GLY A 119 -7.38 10.92 -22.77
C GLY A 119 -7.26 12.35 -22.26
N GLY A 120 -7.61 12.60 -20.98
CA GLY A 120 -7.47 13.91 -20.34
C GLY A 120 -6.03 14.25 -19.95
N SER A 121 -5.82 15.52 -19.58
CA SER A 121 -4.55 16.05 -19.09
C SER A 121 -4.60 16.31 -17.58
N LEU A 122 -3.46 16.17 -16.91
CA LEU A 122 -3.34 16.57 -15.51
C LEU A 122 -3.56 18.06 -15.25
N LEU A 123 -3.53 18.87 -16.33
CA LEU A 123 -3.77 20.32 -16.29
C LEU A 123 -5.26 20.67 -16.42
N ASP A 124 -6.12 19.71 -16.74
CA ASP A 124 -7.56 19.97 -16.89
C ASP A 124 -8.20 20.33 -15.56
N GLU A 125 -9.03 21.37 -15.56
CA GLU A 125 -9.80 21.78 -14.37
C GLU A 125 -10.89 20.76 -14.01
N ALA A 126 -11.59 20.22 -15.03
CA ALA A 126 -12.61 19.20 -14.86
C ALA A 126 -12.03 17.82 -15.12
N LYS A 127 -12.04 16.96 -14.11
CA LYS A 127 -11.51 15.60 -14.18
C LYS A 127 -12.62 14.55 -14.21
N ALA A 128 -12.36 13.42 -14.85
CA ALA A 128 -13.32 12.30 -14.95
C ALA A 128 -13.65 11.69 -13.58
N LEU A 129 -12.71 11.74 -12.64
CA LEU A 129 -12.84 11.23 -11.28
C LEU A 129 -12.48 12.32 -10.26
N ASN A 130 -13.24 12.39 -9.18
CA ASN A 130 -12.91 13.20 -8.00
C ASN A 130 -12.34 12.29 -6.89
N PRO A 131 -11.19 12.65 -6.27
CA PRO A 131 -10.58 11.85 -5.21
C PRO A 131 -11.50 11.60 -4.01
N ASN A 132 -12.29 12.61 -3.60
CA ASN A 132 -13.19 12.50 -2.45
C ASN A 132 -14.56 11.92 -2.82
N ASP A 133 -15.19 12.48 -3.86
CA ASP A 133 -16.60 12.21 -4.15
C ASP A 133 -16.80 10.89 -4.91
N ASP A 134 -15.78 10.41 -5.63
CA ASP A 134 -15.85 9.17 -6.40
C ASP A 134 -14.97 8.07 -5.79
N VAL A 135 -13.64 8.30 -5.66
CA VAL A 135 -12.70 7.26 -5.20
C VAL A 135 -12.90 6.96 -3.72
N ASN A 136 -13.15 7.98 -2.90
CA ASN A 136 -13.39 7.82 -1.46
C ASN A 136 -14.88 7.71 -1.09
N LYS A 137 -15.75 7.53 -2.05
CA LYS A 137 -17.19 7.48 -1.82
C LYS A 137 -17.56 6.44 -0.77
N SER A 138 -18.41 6.83 0.19
CA SER A 138 -18.91 6.00 1.30
C SER A 138 -17.80 5.44 2.22
N GLN A 139 -16.63 6.08 2.28
CA GLN A 139 -15.48 5.59 3.04
C GLN A 139 -14.97 6.65 4.02
N SER A 140 -14.48 6.19 5.17
CA SER A 140 -13.71 6.97 6.14
C SER A 140 -12.25 6.48 6.15
N SER A 141 -11.28 7.40 6.20
CA SER A 141 -9.86 7.05 6.34
C SER A 141 -9.56 6.31 7.65
N ASN A 142 -10.34 6.57 8.71
CA ASN A 142 -10.22 5.86 9.99
C ASN A 142 -10.62 4.38 9.90
N ASP A 143 -11.32 3.98 8.86
CA ASP A 143 -11.65 2.60 8.54
C ASP A 143 -10.73 2.03 7.44
N THR A 144 -10.56 2.76 6.34
CA THR A 144 -9.82 2.26 5.18
C THR A 144 -8.34 2.02 5.47
N TYR A 145 -7.70 2.85 6.28
CA TYR A 145 -6.28 2.66 6.60
C TYR A 145 -6.02 1.40 7.44
N PRO A 146 -6.69 1.18 8.59
CA PRO A 146 -6.52 -0.06 9.33
C PRO A 146 -6.98 -1.29 8.54
N THR A 147 -8.00 -1.18 7.69
CA THR A 147 -8.40 -2.27 6.79
C THR A 147 -7.27 -2.62 5.82
N ALA A 148 -6.63 -1.62 5.19
CA ALA A 148 -5.48 -1.84 4.32
C ALA A 148 -4.30 -2.49 5.09
N MET A 149 -4.05 -2.08 6.34
CA MET A 149 -3.04 -2.71 7.19
C MET A 149 -3.34 -4.20 7.42
N HIS A 150 -4.60 -4.56 7.71
CA HIS A 150 -5.01 -5.94 7.91
C HIS A 150 -4.89 -6.78 6.64
N ILE A 151 -5.32 -6.25 5.48
CA ILE A 151 -5.15 -6.91 4.18
C ILE A 151 -3.67 -7.16 3.89
N ALA A 152 -2.82 -6.15 4.08
CA ALA A 152 -1.38 -6.26 3.86
C ALA A 152 -0.75 -7.31 4.78
N ALA A 153 -1.04 -7.25 6.08
CA ALA A 153 -0.53 -8.20 7.07
C ALA A 153 -0.96 -9.65 6.77
N TYR A 154 -2.25 -9.85 6.46
CA TYR A 154 -2.78 -11.16 6.11
C TYR A 154 -2.07 -11.73 4.87
N LYS A 155 -2.01 -10.93 3.79
CA LYS A 155 -1.39 -11.34 2.53
C LYS A 155 0.09 -11.72 2.72
N GLN A 156 0.87 -10.88 3.40
CA GLN A 156 2.28 -11.16 3.69
C GLN A 156 2.46 -12.40 4.59
N THR A 157 1.56 -12.60 5.55
CA THR A 157 1.60 -13.79 6.40
C THR A 157 1.35 -15.06 5.59
N VAL A 158 0.30 -15.09 4.78
CA VAL A 158 -0.13 -16.30 4.06
C VAL A 158 0.80 -16.61 2.87
N GLU A 159 1.22 -15.59 2.12
CA GLU A 159 1.96 -15.80 0.87
C GLU A 159 3.48 -15.87 1.06
N ILE A 160 4.02 -15.26 2.12
CA ILE A 160 5.47 -15.18 2.34
C ILE A 160 5.89 -15.87 3.64
N THR A 161 5.32 -15.44 4.79
CA THR A 161 5.81 -15.89 6.10
C THR A 161 5.53 -17.36 6.33
N LEU A 162 4.30 -17.84 6.14
CA LEU A 162 3.94 -19.23 6.35
C LEU A 162 4.67 -20.20 5.42
N PRO A 163 4.80 -19.97 4.11
CA PRO A 163 5.62 -20.81 3.25
C PRO A 163 7.09 -20.83 3.68
N GLY A 164 7.67 -19.69 4.05
CA GLY A 164 9.05 -19.60 4.54
C GLY A 164 9.26 -20.39 5.83
N MET A 165 8.35 -20.28 6.79
CA MET A 165 8.39 -21.05 8.04
C MET A 165 8.24 -22.57 7.81
N LYS A 166 7.34 -22.97 6.91
CA LYS A 166 7.18 -24.39 6.53
C LYS A 166 8.47 -24.93 5.90
N HIS A 167 9.05 -24.19 4.98
CA HIS A 167 10.31 -24.58 4.37
C HIS A 167 11.44 -24.73 5.41
N LEU A 168 11.59 -23.77 6.32
CA LEU A 168 12.58 -23.86 7.40
C LEU A 168 12.35 -25.09 8.28
N ARG A 169 11.10 -25.35 8.70
CA ARG A 169 10.73 -26.54 9.48
C ARG A 169 11.16 -27.82 8.75
N ASP A 170 10.83 -27.95 7.48
CA ASP A 170 11.07 -29.15 6.71
C ASP A 170 12.58 -29.40 6.52
N VAL A 171 13.38 -28.35 6.33
CA VAL A 171 14.84 -28.44 6.26
C VAL A 171 15.43 -28.86 7.62
N LEU A 172 14.95 -28.27 8.72
CA LEU A 172 15.39 -28.64 10.06
C LEU A 172 15.06 -30.10 10.38
N ASP A 173 13.86 -30.56 10.04
CA ASP A 173 13.43 -31.93 10.25
C ASP A 173 14.32 -32.93 9.46
N GLN A 174 14.61 -32.64 8.18
CA GLN A 174 15.54 -33.44 7.39
C GLN A 174 16.95 -33.51 8.02
N LYS A 175 17.44 -32.39 8.56
CA LYS A 175 18.75 -32.35 9.24
C LYS A 175 18.72 -33.10 10.56
N ALA A 176 17.62 -33.01 11.33
CA ALA A 176 17.47 -33.78 12.56
C ALA A 176 17.50 -35.28 12.29
N ILE A 177 16.80 -35.76 11.26
CA ILE A 177 16.83 -37.16 10.84
C ILE A 177 18.25 -37.57 10.39
N ALA A 178 18.88 -36.77 9.54
CA ALA A 178 20.20 -37.09 9.00
C ALA A 178 21.30 -37.14 10.08
N PHE A 179 21.15 -36.33 11.14
CA PHE A 179 22.20 -36.18 12.17
C PHE A 179 21.82 -36.86 13.50
N LYS A 180 20.74 -37.65 13.55
CA LYS A 180 20.21 -38.25 14.78
C LYS A 180 21.23 -39.11 15.55
N ASP A 181 22.16 -39.73 14.84
CA ASP A 181 23.14 -40.67 15.41
C ASP A 181 24.52 -39.99 15.64
N ILE A 182 24.67 -38.72 15.36
CA ILE A 182 25.89 -37.95 15.60
C ILE A 182 25.90 -37.45 17.03
N VAL A 183 26.63 -38.11 17.90
CA VAL A 183 26.76 -37.74 19.33
C VAL A 183 27.69 -36.52 19.48
N LYS A 184 27.29 -35.57 20.26
CA LYS A 184 28.07 -34.37 20.61
C LYS A 184 27.91 -34.00 22.08
N THR A 185 28.83 -33.17 22.59
CA THR A 185 28.67 -32.56 23.90
C THR A 185 27.68 -31.39 23.82
N GLY A 186 26.66 -31.39 24.67
CA GLY A 186 25.84 -30.20 24.94
C GLY A 186 26.68 -29.15 25.65
N ARG A 187 26.31 -27.86 25.49
CA ARG A 187 27.00 -26.75 26.16
C ARG A 187 25.99 -25.73 26.68
N THR A 188 26.23 -25.30 27.92
CA THR A 188 25.51 -24.20 28.56
C THR A 188 26.54 -23.30 29.27
N HIS A 189 26.32 -22.01 29.31
CA HIS A 189 27.24 -21.06 29.96
C HIS A 189 28.72 -21.20 29.50
N PHE A 190 28.95 -21.55 28.23
CA PHE A 190 30.27 -21.86 27.65
C PHE A 190 30.98 -23.07 28.30
N MET A 191 30.25 -23.90 29.06
CA MET A 191 30.75 -25.10 29.73
C MET A 191 30.14 -26.35 29.09
N ASP A 192 30.87 -27.46 29.18
CA ASP A 192 30.35 -28.76 28.76
C ASP A 192 29.18 -29.19 29.65
N ALA A 193 28.13 -29.67 29.04
CA ALA A 193 26.92 -30.20 29.68
C ALA A 193 26.69 -31.67 29.28
N THR A 194 25.44 -32.10 29.27
CA THR A 194 25.11 -33.50 28.96
C THR A 194 25.38 -33.83 27.48
N PRO A 195 25.77 -35.10 27.18
CA PRO A 195 25.79 -35.59 25.80
C PRO A 195 24.41 -35.54 25.19
N LEU A 196 24.36 -35.21 23.91
CA LEU A 196 23.14 -35.19 23.09
C LEU A 196 23.48 -35.56 21.64
N THR A 197 22.49 -35.77 20.79
CA THR A 197 22.72 -35.92 19.37
C THR A 197 22.65 -34.55 18.66
N LEU A 198 23.27 -34.47 17.50
CA LEU A 198 23.22 -33.25 16.67
C LEU A 198 21.83 -33.07 16.01
N GLY A 199 21.12 -34.18 15.76
CA GLY A 199 19.71 -34.19 15.35
C GLY A 199 18.77 -33.96 16.52
#